data_7ba1a936ab32fa8bfc5e0a63ebd8d9d9
#
_entry.id   7ba1a936ab32fa8bfc5e0a63ebd8d9d9
#
_cell.length_a   1.000
_cell.length_b   1.000
_cell.length_c   1.000
_cell.angle_alpha   90.00
_cell.angle_beta   90.00
_cell.angle_gamma   90.00
#
_symmetry.space_group_name_H-M   'P 1'
#
loop_
_entity.id
_entity.type
_entity.pdbx_description
1 polymer ?
#
loop_
_entity_poly.entity_id
_entity_poly.type
_entity_poly.pdbx_seq_one_letter_code
_entity_poly.pdbx_strand_id
1 'polypeptide(L)'
;LPELPLAELSFADCDTIDFPAHATVEGEGVRVFLNQGSLIRGIVLGIDPEAVRLRSARFGDLVLPRKDVQGIAFDPKLDRLVGGSSEHDRVRDHEAKFRDGQLLRADATTLVLRDKEGKETSVPLGEVAGLLFTRPRTTEPDTTIYNRLDLTNGERLIGFLGSNHGEGTAISVPQLGAAVVPWRDVQHVELGVGGGALWGFTLIADYSDNRVVEVDEQGRPVFVMEEVFGAWDAECLDNGNLLLTEFAVSRVQEVDRKGKQIWVFDDLKNPYDADRLPSGNTLIADTFGSRVIEVDQAGKIVWSFAKDIRPFDVDRLPNGNTLIADVLKDRILEISPDGEVVWELKGLPNAHDADRLPNGNTLVTLRNKGSVLELDRDGKVVWELQGLSSPSDADRLPNGNTVVAENTRVREFDRRGNEIWKKEMTWAVEVNRY
;
A
#
# COMPACT_ATOMS: atom_id res chain seq x y z
N LEU A 1 -2.73 42.27 21.36
CA LEU A 1 -2.59 40.89 21.89
C LEU A 1 -1.32 40.89 22.74
N PRO A 2 -1.33 40.39 24.00
CA PRO A 2 -0.12 40.26 24.76
C PRO A 2 0.81 39.29 24.05
N GLU A 3 2.07 39.68 23.89
CA GLU A 3 3.12 38.77 23.42
C GLU A 3 3.22 37.61 24.40
N LEU A 4 2.81 36.43 23.98
CA LEU A 4 3.10 35.20 24.72
C LEU A 4 4.60 35.03 24.70
N PRO A 5 5.25 34.70 25.84
CA PRO A 5 6.67 34.42 25.86
C PRO A 5 6.92 33.25 24.90
N LEU A 6 7.90 33.42 24.01
CA LEU A 6 8.40 32.35 23.16
C LEU A 6 8.91 31.24 24.10
N ALA A 7 8.11 30.18 24.27
CA ALA A 7 8.60 28.97 24.86
C ALA A 7 9.57 28.33 23.84
N GLU A 8 10.82 28.16 24.23
CA GLU A 8 11.74 27.30 23.49
C GLU A 8 11.23 25.87 23.63
N LEU A 9 10.57 25.36 22.58
CA LEU A 9 10.22 23.96 22.50
C LEU A 9 11.45 23.20 22.00
N SER A 10 11.87 22.22 22.79
CA SER A 10 12.87 21.27 22.33
C SER A 10 12.20 20.30 21.35
N PHE A 11 12.79 20.07 20.18
CA PHE A 11 12.34 19.03 19.24
C PHE A 11 12.32 17.62 19.87
N ALA A 12 13.05 17.42 20.99
CA ALA A 12 13.03 16.16 21.73
C ALA A 12 11.69 15.89 22.45
N ASP A 13 10.86 16.91 22.61
CA ASP A 13 9.58 16.85 23.33
C ASP A 13 8.37 16.93 22.40
N CYS A 14 8.57 16.92 21.07
CA CYS A 14 7.54 17.04 20.07
C CYS A 14 7.65 15.90 19.06
N ASP A 15 6.52 15.26 18.73
CA ASP A 15 6.45 14.30 17.62
C ASP A 15 6.05 15.00 16.33
N THR A 16 5.15 16.00 16.43
CA THR A 16 4.61 16.74 15.28
C THR A 16 4.49 18.23 15.55
N ILE A 17 4.61 19.04 14.49
CA ILE A 17 4.38 20.48 14.52
C ILE A 17 3.55 20.86 13.32
N ASP A 18 2.35 21.39 13.55
CA ASP A 18 1.47 21.93 12.51
C ASP A 18 1.60 23.45 12.44
N PHE A 19 1.79 23.95 11.23
CA PHE A 19 1.81 25.38 10.97
C PHE A 19 0.41 25.87 10.57
N PRO A 20 0.07 27.15 10.88
CA PRO A 20 -1.22 27.71 10.44
C PRO A 20 -1.41 27.48 8.93
N ALA A 21 -2.61 27.02 8.54
CA ALA A 21 -2.92 26.70 7.16
C ALA A 21 -2.62 27.90 6.24
N HIS A 22 -1.54 27.84 5.51
CA HIS A 22 -1.33 28.67 4.34
C HIS A 22 -2.11 28.07 3.18
N ALA A 23 -2.63 28.89 2.29
CA ALA A 23 -3.31 28.40 1.10
C ALA A 23 -2.36 27.49 0.32
N THR A 24 -2.81 26.28 0.01
CA THR A 24 -2.06 25.33 -0.81
C THR A 24 -1.84 25.98 -2.18
N VAL A 25 -0.60 26.20 -2.55
CA VAL A 25 -0.24 26.71 -3.87
C VAL A 25 0.01 25.47 -4.73
N GLU A 26 -0.75 25.30 -5.80
CA GLU A 26 -0.53 24.20 -6.73
C GLU A 26 0.85 24.39 -7.39
N GLY A 27 1.80 23.52 -7.06
CA GLY A 27 3.15 23.59 -7.61
C GLY A 27 3.17 23.17 -9.09
N GLU A 28 4.06 23.77 -9.86
CA GLU A 28 4.27 23.42 -11.27
C GLU A 28 5.01 22.10 -11.44
N GLY A 29 4.75 21.40 -12.56
CA GLY A 29 5.45 20.19 -12.98
C GLY A 29 4.81 18.89 -12.51
N VAL A 30 5.43 17.78 -12.90
CA VAL A 30 5.03 16.43 -12.52
C VAL A 30 5.42 16.14 -11.08
N ARG A 31 4.81 15.13 -10.48
CA ARG A 31 5.16 14.63 -9.15
C ARG A 31 5.98 13.37 -9.26
N VAL A 32 7.14 13.37 -8.62
CA VAL A 32 8.10 12.27 -8.60
C VAL A 32 8.14 11.69 -7.20
N PHE A 33 7.80 10.44 -7.09
CA PHE A 33 7.73 9.67 -5.85
C PHE A 33 9.02 8.89 -5.66
N LEU A 34 9.69 9.07 -4.54
CA LEU A 34 10.92 8.38 -4.19
C LEU A 34 10.66 7.25 -3.20
N ASN A 35 11.45 6.20 -3.27
CA ASN A 35 11.27 4.99 -2.44
C ASN A 35 11.33 5.26 -0.93
N GLN A 36 12.10 6.26 -0.48
CA GLN A 36 12.15 6.65 0.94
C GLN A 36 10.96 7.51 1.39
N GLY A 37 10.02 7.82 0.49
CA GLY A 37 8.80 8.56 0.80
C GLY A 37 8.84 10.05 0.49
N SER A 38 9.93 10.60 -0.06
CA SER A 38 9.93 11.98 -0.54
C SER A 38 9.12 12.11 -1.83
N LEU A 39 8.35 13.18 -1.92
CA LEU A 39 7.64 13.65 -3.10
C LEU A 39 8.20 14.99 -3.53
N ILE A 40 8.72 15.06 -4.73
CA ILE A 40 9.21 16.32 -5.29
C ILE A 40 8.48 16.67 -6.58
N ARG A 41 8.47 17.95 -6.89
CA ARG A 41 7.91 18.46 -8.14
C ARG A 41 9.01 18.90 -9.09
N GLY A 42 8.74 18.75 -10.38
CA GLY A 42 9.69 19.23 -11.40
C GLY A 42 9.27 18.91 -12.82
N ILE A 43 10.14 19.26 -13.73
CA ILE A 43 10.00 19.02 -15.16
C ILE A 43 10.89 17.84 -15.53
N VAL A 44 10.33 16.78 -16.09
CA VAL A 44 11.10 15.63 -16.59
C VAL A 44 11.90 16.08 -17.82
N LEU A 45 13.22 15.95 -17.72
CA LEU A 45 14.16 16.23 -18.81
C LEU A 45 14.47 14.97 -19.63
N GLY A 46 14.32 13.79 -19.02
CA GLY A 46 14.50 12.51 -19.67
C GLY A 46 14.52 11.36 -18.69
N ILE A 47 14.22 10.18 -19.21
CA ILE A 47 14.28 8.90 -18.47
C ILE A 47 15.04 7.91 -19.33
N ASP A 48 15.94 7.15 -18.72
CA ASP A 48 16.61 6.01 -19.34
C ASP A 48 16.62 4.81 -18.34
N PRO A 49 17.20 3.65 -18.68
CA PRO A 49 17.22 2.51 -17.77
C PRO A 49 17.93 2.74 -16.44
N GLU A 50 18.84 3.71 -16.39
CA GLU A 50 19.69 3.97 -15.22
C GLU A 50 19.19 5.15 -14.38
N ALA A 51 18.53 6.14 -15.00
CA ALA A 51 18.23 7.39 -14.34
C ALA A 51 16.97 8.11 -14.82
N VAL A 52 16.38 8.86 -13.90
CA VAL A 52 15.37 9.91 -14.16
C VAL A 52 16.08 11.26 -14.03
N ARG A 53 16.03 12.09 -15.09
CA ARG A 53 16.56 13.44 -15.10
C ARG A 53 15.42 14.42 -14.92
N LEU A 54 15.53 15.24 -13.90
CA LEU A 54 14.47 16.14 -13.46
C LEU A 54 15.04 17.53 -13.20
N ARG A 55 14.29 18.57 -13.56
CA ARG A 55 14.54 19.94 -13.10
C ARG A 55 13.55 20.31 -12.02
N SER A 56 14.04 20.41 -10.78
CA SER A 56 13.27 20.85 -9.63
C SER A 56 13.51 22.33 -9.35
N ALA A 57 12.47 23.05 -8.97
CA ALA A 57 12.61 24.46 -8.55
C ALA A 57 13.45 24.60 -7.27
N ARG A 58 13.39 23.56 -6.39
CA ARG A 58 14.09 23.58 -5.09
C ARG A 58 15.51 23.03 -5.15
N PHE A 59 15.71 21.93 -5.90
CA PHE A 59 16.97 21.21 -5.93
C PHE A 59 17.78 21.42 -7.22
N GLY A 60 17.27 22.20 -8.18
CA GLY A 60 17.91 22.39 -9.48
C GLY A 60 17.82 21.17 -10.39
N ASP A 61 18.83 20.97 -11.23
CA ASP A 61 18.88 19.81 -12.14
C ASP A 61 19.36 18.58 -11.38
N LEU A 62 18.51 17.55 -11.33
CA LEU A 62 18.72 16.28 -10.62
C LEU A 62 18.91 15.13 -11.60
N VAL A 63 19.78 14.20 -11.23
CA VAL A 63 19.93 12.90 -11.88
C VAL A 63 19.67 11.84 -10.82
N LEU A 64 18.45 11.31 -10.78
CA LEU A 64 18.01 10.35 -9.79
C LEU A 64 18.25 8.94 -10.32
N PRO A 65 18.95 8.05 -9.59
CA PRO A 65 19.01 6.65 -9.96
C PRO A 65 17.59 6.08 -10.08
N ARG A 66 17.29 5.43 -11.19
CA ARG A 66 15.93 4.94 -11.45
C ARG A 66 15.41 3.98 -10.36
N LYS A 67 16.31 3.19 -9.77
CA LYS A 67 16.01 2.29 -8.65
C LYS A 67 15.50 3.01 -7.39
N ASP A 68 15.79 4.31 -7.25
CA ASP A 68 15.39 5.12 -6.09
C ASP A 68 14.07 5.87 -6.35
N VAL A 69 13.54 5.81 -7.58
CA VAL A 69 12.28 6.43 -7.98
C VAL A 69 11.19 5.36 -8.05
N GLN A 70 10.12 5.54 -7.29
CA GLN A 70 8.96 4.68 -7.30
C GLN A 70 8.14 4.86 -8.57
N GLY A 71 7.89 6.12 -8.92
CA GLY A 71 7.12 6.46 -10.10
C GLY A 71 6.95 7.96 -10.27
N ILE A 72 6.22 8.33 -11.32
CA ILE A 72 5.96 9.71 -11.70
C ILE A 72 4.47 9.87 -12.02
N ALA A 73 3.78 10.80 -11.36
CA ALA A 73 2.43 11.19 -11.71
C ALA A 73 2.43 12.47 -12.52
N PHE A 74 1.92 12.38 -13.74
CA PHE A 74 1.68 13.51 -14.65
C PHE A 74 0.29 14.10 -14.40
N ASP A 75 -0.69 13.28 -13.96
CA ASP A 75 -2.01 13.71 -13.57
C ASP A 75 -2.19 13.52 -12.04
N PRO A 76 -2.54 14.60 -11.30
CA PRO A 76 -2.79 14.53 -9.86
C PRO A 76 -3.79 13.46 -9.42
N LYS A 77 -4.77 13.17 -10.28
CA LYS A 77 -5.82 12.17 -9.98
C LYS A 77 -5.29 10.74 -9.90
N LEU A 78 -4.07 10.51 -10.40
CA LEU A 78 -3.47 9.18 -10.46
C LEU A 78 -2.34 8.97 -9.45
N ASP A 79 -2.16 9.87 -8.48
CA ASP A 79 -1.14 9.71 -7.43
C ASP A 79 -1.23 8.35 -6.74
N ARG A 80 -2.43 7.93 -6.40
CA ARG A 80 -2.71 6.64 -5.75
C ARG A 80 -2.23 5.43 -6.56
N LEU A 81 -2.18 5.55 -7.88
CA LEU A 81 -1.77 4.47 -8.77
C LEU A 81 -0.26 4.40 -9.00
N VAL A 82 0.49 5.35 -8.45
CA VAL A 82 1.96 5.38 -8.46
C VAL A 82 2.54 4.72 -7.22
N GLY A 83 1.73 4.54 -6.18
CA GLY A 83 2.13 3.99 -4.88
C GLY A 83 2.43 2.48 -4.85
N GLY A 84 1.83 1.70 -5.73
CA GLY A 84 1.91 0.24 -5.73
C GLY A 84 3.29 -0.36 -6.07
N SER A 85 3.43 -1.65 -5.87
CA SER A 85 4.57 -2.45 -6.37
C SER A 85 4.24 -3.02 -7.75
N SER A 86 5.23 -3.15 -8.63
CA SER A 86 5.07 -3.80 -9.93
C SER A 86 6.31 -4.61 -10.28
N GLU A 87 6.10 -5.79 -10.87
CA GLU A 87 7.19 -6.61 -11.41
C GLU A 87 7.73 -6.08 -12.73
N HIS A 88 6.98 -5.17 -13.39
CA HIS A 88 7.33 -4.52 -14.64
C HIS A 88 7.11 -3.01 -14.52
N ASP A 89 7.77 -2.25 -15.39
CA ASP A 89 7.40 -0.84 -15.51
C ASP A 89 5.97 -0.76 -16.07
N ARG A 90 5.20 0.16 -15.53
CA ARG A 90 3.80 0.35 -15.89
C ARG A 90 3.55 1.77 -16.33
N VAL A 91 2.94 1.91 -17.50
CA VAL A 91 2.50 3.20 -18.05
C VAL A 91 0.99 3.27 -17.96
N ARG A 92 0.46 4.34 -17.35
CA ARG A 92 -0.99 4.59 -17.28
C ARG A 92 -1.36 5.79 -18.14
N ASP A 93 -2.50 5.71 -18.80
CA ASP A 93 -3.12 6.81 -19.52
C ASP A 93 -4.15 7.56 -18.62
N HIS A 94 -4.74 8.63 -19.14
CA HIS A 94 -5.73 9.44 -18.42
C HIS A 94 -7.07 8.73 -18.16
N GLU A 95 -7.31 7.57 -18.79
CA GLU A 95 -8.46 6.71 -18.52
C GLU A 95 -8.13 5.60 -17.51
N ALA A 96 -6.95 5.67 -16.88
CA ALA A 96 -6.38 4.68 -15.96
C ALA A 96 -6.08 3.31 -16.59
N LYS A 97 -6.15 3.17 -17.91
CA LYS A 97 -5.68 1.97 -18.59
C LYS A 97 -4.17 1.90 -18.51
N PHE A 98 -3.64 0.69 -18.42
CA PHE A 98 -2.20 0.50 -18.26
C PHE A 98 -1.60 -0.39 -19.34
N ARG A 99 -0.29 -0.21 -19.53
CA ARG A 99 0.56 -1.05 -20.37
C ARG A 99 1.79 -1.43 -19.55
N ASP A 100 2.02 -2.71 -19.38
CA ASP A 100 3.20 -3.23 -18.73
C ASP A 100 4.32 -3.51 -19.73
N GLY A 101 5.56 -3.33 -19.31
CA GLY A 101 6.72 -3.59 -20.14
C GLY A 101 8.00 -3.07 -19.50
N GLN A 102 9.04 -2.95 -20.30
CA GLN A 102 10.30 -2.31 -19.91
C GLN A 102 10.35 -0.91 -20.50
N LEU A 103 10.40 0.10 -19.66
CA LEU A 103 10.62 1.47 -20.10
C LEU A 103 12.08 1.63 -20.55
N LEU A 104 12.28 1.88 -21.86
CA LEU A 104 13.60 2.02 -22.45
C LEU A 104 14.13 3.45 -22.34
N ARG A 105 13.26 4.42 -22.63
CA ARG A 105 13.60 5.86 -22.57
C ARG A 105 12.34 6.71 -22.61
N ALA A 106 12.44 7.91 -22.08
CA ALA A 106 11.50 8.99 -22.35
C ALA A 106 12.27 10.31 -22.51
N ASP A 107 11.76 11.18 -23.36
CA ASP A 107 12.17 12.57 -23.50
C ASP A 107 10.98 13.50 -23.18
N ALA A 108 11.08 14.78 -23.51
CA ALA A 108 10.04 15.77 -23.24
C ALA A 108 8.72 15.51 -24.00
N THR A 109 8.70 14.64 -25.01
CA THR A 109 7.57 14.44 -25.93
C THR A 109 7.10 13.00 -26.05
N THR A 110 7.98 12.04 -25.85
CA THR A 110 7.74 10.64 -26.19
C THR A 110 8.36 9.69 -25.18
N LEU A 111 7.64 8.63 -24.89
CA LEU A 111 8.08 7.50 -24.08
C LEU A 111 8.15 6.24 -24.96
N VAL A 112 9.17 5.41 -24.77
CA VAL A 112 9.34 4.14 -25.50
C VAL A 112 9.30 2.98 -24.49
N LEU A 113 8.32 2.12 -24.68
CA LEU A 113 8.10 0.91 -23.88
C LEU A 113 8.34 -0.33 -24.73
N ARG A 114 9.02 -1.34 -24.18
CA ARG A 114 9.18 -2.68 -24.80
C ARG A 114 8.31 -3.67 -24.06
N ASP A 115 7.38 -4.32 -24.75
CA ASP A 115 6.54 -5.38 -24.19
C ASP A 115 7.32 -6.70 -23.98
N LYS A 116 6.66 -7.68 -23.39
CA LYS A 116 7.24 -9.00 -23.12
C LYS A 116 7.54 -9.82 -24.39
N GLU A 117 6.94 -9.49 -25.50
CA GLU A 117 7.23 -10.06 -26.82
C GLU A 117 8.42 -9.38 -27.50
N GLY A 118 9.00 -8.34 -26.89
CA GLY A 118 10.15 -7.59 -27.42
C GLY A 118 9.79 -6.47 -28.39
N LYS A 119 8.50 -6.21 -28.60
CA LYS A 119 8.03 -5.14 -29.49
C LYS A 119 8.12 -3.79 -28.78
N GLU A 120 8.73 -2.84 -29.47
CA GLU A 120 8.82 -1.46 -28.98
C GLU A 120 7.61 -0.64 -29.44
N THR A 121 7.03 0.11 -28.51
CA THR A 121 5.90 1.00 -28.75
C THR A 121 6.26 2.39 -28.25
N SER A 122 6.08 3.41 -29.09
CA SER A 122 6.22 4.81 -28.73
C SER A 122 4.88 5.36 -28.27
N VAL A 123 4.86 6.00 -27.12
CA VAL A 123 3.67 6.65 -26.53
C VAL A 123 3.96 8.14 -26.38
N PRO A 124 3.11 9.02 -26.94
CA PRO A 124 3.23 10.45 -26.69
C PRO A 124 3.14 10.76 -25.19
N LEU A 125 4.06 11.56 -24.67
CA LEU A 125 4.09 11.87 -23.24
C LEU A 125 2.80 12.57 -22.77
N GLY A 126 2.13 13.31 -23.63
CA GLY A 126 0.83 13.92 -23.33
C GLY A 126 -0.33 12.93 -23.15
N GLU A 127 -0.16 11.67 -23.53
CA GLU A 127 -1.14 10.58 -23.26
C GLU A 127 -0.82 9.84 -21.96
N VAL A 128 0.32 10.10 -21.34
CA VAL A 128 0.79 9.44 -20.12
C VAL A 128 0.31 10.21 -18.91
N ALA A 129 -0.47 9.57 -18.07
CA ALA A 129 -0.94 10.14 -16.82
C ALA A 129 -0.09 9.70 -15.61
N GLY A 130 0.55 8.53 -15.69
CA GLY A 130 1.43 8.03 -14.64
C GLY A 130 2.42 6.96 -15.13
N LEU A 131 3.55 6.91 -14.44
CA LEU A 131 4.58 5.88 -14.59
C LEU A 131 4.83 5.23 -13.24
N LEU A 132 4.82 3.91 -13.18
CA LEU A 132 5.27 3.12 -12.05
C LEU A 132 6.49 2.32 -12.49
N PHE A 133 7.59 2.43 -11.74
CA PHE A 133 8.80 1.70 -12.07
C PHE A 133 8.86 0.35 -11.36
N THR A 134 9.47 -0.62 -12.02
CA THR A 134 9.78 -1.93 -11.43
C THR A 134 10.56 -1.74 -10.14
N ARG A 135 10.09 -2.36 -9.07
CA ARG A 135 10.83 -2.43 -7.80
C ARG A 135 11.20 -3.85 -7.48
N PRO A 136 12.46 -4.13 -7.18
CA PRO A 136 12.79 -5.36 -6.46
C PRO A 136 12.12 -5.29 -5.08
N ARG A 137 11.44 -6.36 -4.67
CA ARG A 137 10.97 -6.50 -3.29
C ARG A 137 12.20 -6.49 -2.40
N THR A 138 12.35 -5.45 -1.58
CA THR A 138 13.42 -5.40 -0.58
C THR A 138 13.04 -6.28 0.60
N THR A 139 13.92 -7.21 0.95
CA THR A 139 13.73 -8.11 2.11
C THR A 139 14.16 -7.46 3.43
N GLU A 140 14.88 -6.36 3.37
CA GLU A 140 15.38 -5.66 4.56
C GLU A 140 14.73 -4.28 4.67
N PRO A 141 14.05 -4.00 5.79
CA PRO A 141 13.45 -2.68 6.03
C PRO A 141 14.54 -1.62 6.25
N ASP A 142 14.31 -0.41 5.75
CA ASP A 142 15.11 0.75 6.13
C ASP A 142 14.79 1.12 7.58
N THR A 143 15.76 0.92 8.48
CA THR A 143 15.62 1.24 9.91
C THR A 143 16.09 2.66 10.24
N THR A 144 16.44 3.46 9.25
CA THR A 144 16.87 4.84 9.43
C THR A 144 15.69 5.70 9.91
N ILE A 145 15.94 6.52 10.92
CA ILE A 145 14.95 7.46 11.42
C ILE A 145 15.17 8.81 10.74
N TYR A 146 14.16 9.28 10.07
CA TYR A 146 14.14 10.57 9.38
C TYR A 146 13.20 11.55 10.05
N ASN A 147 13.12 12.74 9.49
CA ASN A 147 12.04 13.70 9.75
C ASN A 147 11.32 13.98 8.43
N ARG A 148 10.05 14.34 8.53
CA ARG A 148 9.18 14.63 7.40
C ARG A 148 8.76 16.09 7.43
N LEU A 149 8.85 16.75 6.28
CA LEU A 149 8.29 18.07 6.03
C LEU A 149 7.27 17.97 4.90
N ASP A 150 6.01 18.27 5.18
CA ASP A 150 5.00 18.49 4.14
C ASP A 150 4.93 19.98 3.82
N LEU A 151 4.97 20.32 2.54
CA LEU A 151 5.08 21.69 2.07
C LEU A 151 3.79 22.20 1.42
N THR A 152 3.61 23.51 1.44
CA THR A 152 2.40 24.18 0.89
C THR A 152 2.20 23.97 -0.61
N ASN A 153 3.25 23.63 -1.36
CA ASN A 153 3.18 23.29 -2.78
C ASN A 153 2.90 21.82 -3.05
N GLY A 154 2.63 21.02 -1.99
CA GLY A 154 2.35 19.59 -2.07
C GLY A 154 3.60 18.72 -2.22
N GLU A 155 4.82 19.26 -2.08
CA GLU A 155 6.01 18.45 -1.90
C GLU A 155 6.08 17.87 -0.51
N ARG A 156 6.74 16.72 -0.38
CA ARG A 156 7.09 16.08 0.89
C ARG A 156 8.58 15.77 0.89
N LEU A 157 9.27 16.15 1.92
CA LEU A 157 10.68 15.91 2.08
C LEU A 157 10.91 14.99 3.30
N ILE A 158 11.53 13.84 3.07
CA ILE A 158 11.94 12.90 4.12
C ILE A 158 13.46 12.96 4.22
N GLY A 159 13.97 13.32 5.38
CA GLY A 159 15.42 13.50 5.56
C GLY A 159 15.82 13.90 6.95
N PHE A 160 17.05 14.38 7.07
CA PHE A 160 17.62 14.82 8.36
C PHE A 160 17.50 16.34 8.46
N LEU A 161 16.80 16.80 9.48
CA LEU A 161 16.76 18.23 9.80
C LEU A 161 18.11 18.71 10.29
N GLY A 162 18.54 19.84 9.75
CA GLY A 162 19.73 20.56 10.19
C GLY A 162 19.39 21.76 11.06
N SER A 163 20.34 22.68 11.12
CA SER A 163 20.18 23.91 11.92
C SER A 163 19.10 24.81 11.35
N ASN A 164 18.40 25.52 12.22
CA ASN A 164 17.50 26.60 11.83
C ASN A 164 18.30 27.80 11.28
N HIS A 165 17.84 28.33 10.18
CA HIS A 165 18.40 29.51 9.52
C HIS A 165 17.38 30.66 9.54
N GLY A 166 17.11 31.23 10.73
CA GLY A 166 16.18 32.36 10.86
C GLY A 166 14.78 32.05 10.31
N GLU A 167 14.50 32.41 9.06
CA GLU A 167 13.20 32.25 8.42
C GLU A 167 12.95 30.84 7.84
N GLY A 168 13.84 29.84 8.07
CA GLY A 168 13.70 28.50 7.50
C GLY A 168 14.52 27.45 8.24
N THR A 169 14.43 26.20 7.80
CA THR A 169 15.21 25.05 8.28
C THR A 169 15.99 24.40 7.17
N ALA A 170 17.19 23.92 7.46
CA ALA A 170 17.92 23.05 6.55
C ALA A 170 17.38 21.62 6.65
N ILE A 171 17.27 20.95 5.51
CA ILE A 171 16.98 19.51 5.44
C ILE A 171 17.95 18.84 4.46
N SER A 172 18.53 17.72 4.88
CA SER A 172 19.32 16.85 4.00
C SER A 172 18.46 15.65 3.61
N VAL A 173 18.07 15.61 2.33
CA VAL A 173 17.19 14.56 1.79
C VAL A 173 18.05 13.54 1.05
N PRO A 174 18.00 12.24 1.39
CA PRO A 174 18.71 11.21 0.61
C PRO A 174 18.40 11.35 -0.88
N GLN A 175 19.39 11.11 -1.74
CA GLN A 175 19.36 11.20 -3.20
C GLN A 175 19.15 12.63 -3.79
N LEU A 176 18.61 13.57 -3.00
CA LEU A 176 18.34 14.95 -3.47
C LEU A 176 19.39 15.96 -3.01
N GLY A 177 20.07 15.67 -1.88
CA GLY A 177 21.00 16.59 -1.25
C GLY A 177 20.36 17.51 -0.21
N ALA A 178 21.04 18.60 0.12
CA ALA A 178 20.59 19.55 1.12
C ALA A 178 19.82 20.72 0.50
N ALA A 179 18.77 21.16 1.19
CA ALA A 179 18.00 22.35 0.86
C ALA A 179 17.67 23.14 2.13
N VAL A 180 17.47 24.46 1.95
CA VAL A 180 16.88 25.30 3.00
C VAL A 180 15.42 25.54 2.63
N VAL A 181 14.53 25.19 3.55
CA VAL A 181 13.08 25.32 3.38
C VAL A 181 12.59 26.47 4.25
N PRO A 182 12.04 27.55 3.66
CA PRO A 182 11.44 28.63 4.43
C PRO A 182 10.25 28.12 5.25
N TRP A 183 10.11 28.58 6.49
CA TRP A 183 9.00 28.16 7.37
C TRP A 183 7.61 28.48 6.78
N ARG A 184 7.51 29.54 5.99
CA ARG A 184 6.26 29.90 5.30
C ARG A 184 5.81 28.85 4.25
N ASP A 185 6.73 28.00 3.80
CA ASP A 185 6.46 26.93 2.83
C ASP A 185 6.15 25.60 3.54
N VAL A 186 6.31 25.53 4.87
CA VAL A 186 6.08 24.31 5.66
C VAL A 186 4.64 24.29 6.17
N GLN A 187 3.93 23.20 5.95
CA GLN A 187 2.60 22.93 6.48
C GLN A 187 2.67 22.06 7.75
N HIS A 188 3.52 21.04 7.72
CA HIS A 188 3.60 20.03 8.75
C HIS A 188 5.04 19.53 8.88
N VAL A 189 5.46 19.30 10.12
CA VAL A 189 6.71 18.63 10.46
C VAL A 189 6.39 17.44 11.33
N GLU A 190 6.89 16.27 10.95
CA GLU A 190 6.83 15.05 11.77
C GLU A 190 8.25 14.59 12.05
N LEU A 191 8.54 14.35 13.33
CA LEU A 191 9.86 13.97 13.80
C LEU A 191 9.93 12.48 14.08
N GLY A 192 11.07 11.87 13.78
CA GLY A 192 11.29 10.47 14.10
C GLY A 192 10.54 9.48 13.18
N VAL A 193 10.26 9.85 11.94
CA VAL A 193 9.59 8.97 10.97
C VAL A 193 10.53 7.82 10.59
N GLY A 194 10.04 6.60 10.61
CA GLY A 194 10.78 5.45 10.09
C GLY A 194 11.11 5.59 8.61
N GLY A 195 12.25 5.05 8.20
CA GLY A 195 12.64 5.03 6.77
C GLY A 195 11.64 4.25 5.93
N GLY A 196 11.42 4.74 4.71
CA GLY A 196 10.47 4.13 3.79
C GLY A 196 9.03 4.51 4.10
N ALA A 197 8.77 5.80 4.37
CA ALA A 197 7.38 6.29 4.43
C ALA A 197 6.63 5.80 3.21
N LEU A 198 5.51 5.13 3.44
CA LEU A 198 4.71 4.59 2.35
C LEU A 198 3.95 5.69 1.66
N TRP A 199 4.09 5.72 0.39
CA TRP A 199 3.16 6.39 -0.48
C TRP A 199 1.96 5.48 -0.63
N GLY A 200 0.80 6.00 -0.47
CA GLY A 200 -0.37 5.27 -0.85
C GLY A 200 -1.57 5.62 -0.03
N PHE A 201 -2.64 5.06 -0.48
CA PHE A 201 -3.93 5.12 0.15
C PHE A 201 -4.14 3.84 0.94
N THR A 202 -4.89 3.94 2.01
CA THR A 202 -5.31 2.78 2.79
C THR A 202 -6.77 2.53 2.51
N LEU A 203 -7.08 1.39 1.93
CA LEU A 203 -8.43 0.91 1.73
C LEU A 203 -8.82 0.08 2.96
N ILE A 204 -10.00 0.34 3.51
CA ILE A 204 -10.47 -0.26 4.75
C ILE A 204 -11.89 -0.79 4.53
N ALA A 205 -12.11 -2.07 4.78
CA ALA A 205 -13.43 -2.63 4.84
C ALA A 205 -14.05 -2.39 6.23
N ASP A 206 -15.15 -1.64 6.30
CA ASP A 206 -15.91 -1.33 7.52
C ASP A 206 -17.20 -2.14 7.53
N TYR A 207 -17.12 -3.30 8.16
CA TYR A 207 -18.21 -4.29 8.19
C TYR A 207 -19.51 -3.74 8.77
N SER A 208 -19.45 -3.05 9.90
CA SER A 208 -20.67 -2.58 10.61
C SER A 208 -21.38 -1.48 9.87
N ASP A 209 -20.65 -0.62 9.18
CA ASP A 209 -21.25 0.48 8.43
C ASP A 209 -21.56 0.10 6.97
N ASN A 210 -21.33 -1.17 6.57
CA ASN A 210 -21.57 -1.66 5.21
C ASN A 210 -20.93 -0.76 4.14
N ARG A 211 -19.65 -0.45 4.33
CA ARG A 211 -18.93 0.45 3.42
C ARG A 211 -17.46 0.07 3.29
N VAL A 212 -16.86 0.60 2.26
CA VAL A 212 -15.40 0.61 2.07
C VAL A 212 -14.93 2.06 2.06
N VAL A 213 -13.88 2.35 2.82
CA VAL A 213 -13.32 3.69 2.97
C VAL A 213 -11.86 3.67 2.52
N GLU A 214 -11.52 4.56 1.60
CA GLU A 214 -10.13 4.82 1.22
C GLU A 214 -9.68 6.11 1.90
N VAL A 215 -8.57 6.07 2.61
CA VAL A 215 -7.99 7.23 3.29
C VAL A 215 -6.59 7.53 2.76
N ASP A 216 -6.22 8.81 2.81
CA ASP A 216 -4.84 9.23 2.53
C ASP A 216 -3.90 8.93 3.71
N GLU A 217 -2.62 9.28 3.59
CA GLU A 217 -1.61 9.02 4.63
C GLU A 217 -1.89 9.78 5.94
N GLN A 218 -2.70 10.84 5.91
CA GLN A 218 -3.17 11.57 7.09
C GLN A 218 -4.45 10.97 7.69
N GLY A 219 -4.95 9.87 7.13
CA GLY A 219 -6.19 9.23 7.55
C GLY A 219 -7.47 9.99 7.16
N ARG A 220 -7.38 10.94 6.21
CA ARG A 220 -8.55 11.68 5.71
C ARG A 220 -9.25 10.85 4.63
N PRO A 221 -10.58 10.65 4.70
CA PRO A 221 -11.29 9.95 3.65
C PRO A 221 -11.16 10.68 2.30
N VAL A 222 -10.72 9.95 1.28
CA VAL A 222 -10.62 10.43 -0.11
C VAL A 222 -11.62 9.74 -1.02
N PHE A 223 -12.13 8.59 -0.58
CA PHE A 223 -13.19 7.86 -1.26
C PHE A 223 -13.99 7.05 -0.23
N VAL A 224 -15.29 6.96 -0.44
CA VAL A 224 -16.20 6.11 0.34
C VAL A 224 -17.16 5.43 -0.62
N MET A 225 -17.33 4.13 -0.50
CA MET A 225 -18.37 3.38 -1.17
C MET A 225 -19.31 2.80 -0.12
N GLU A 226 -20.54 3.28 -0.13
CA GLU A 226 -21.63 2.82 0.74
C GLU A 226 -22.33 1.60 0.10
N GLU A 227 -23.19 0.94 0.87
CA GLU A 227 -24.00 -0.21 0.44
C GLU A 227 -23.17 -1.44 0.03
N VAL A 228 -22.00 -1.63 0.63
CA VAL A 228 -21.19 -2.83 0.53
C VAL A 228 -21.57 -3.77 1.69
N PHE A 229 -22.57 -4.63 1.46
CA PHE A 229 -23.26 -5.35 2.54
C PHE A 229 -22.42 -6.42 3.23
N GLY A 230 -22.00 -6.11 4.45
CA GLY A 230 -21.08 -6.93 5.21
C GLY A 230 -19.71 -6.92 4.52
N ALA A 231 -19.18 -5.73 4.21
CA ALA A 231 -17.85 -5.54 3.65
C ALA A 231 -16.83 -6.27 4.53
N TRP A 232 -16.33 -7.41 4.06
CA TRP A 232 -15.37 -8.20 4.82
C TRP A 232 -13.95 -8.00 4.29
N ASP A 233 -13.81 -7.96 2.99
CA ASP A 233 -12.55 -7.67 2.32
C ASP A 233 -12.75 -6.70 1.16
N ALA A 234 -11.72 -5.94 0.81
CA ALA A 234 -11.71 -5.00 -0.30
C ALA A 234 -10.31 -4.81 -0.87
N GLU A 235 -10.08 -5.18 -2.11
CA GLU A 235 -8.83 -5.01 -2.84
C GLU A 235 -8.93 -3.89 -3.89
N CYS A 236 -7.90 -3.05 -4.00
CA CYS A 236 -7.77 -2.11 -5.10
C CYS A 236 -7.05 -2.75 -6.28
N LEU A 237 -7.79 -3.00 -7.35
CA LEU A 237 -7.27 -3.64 -8.54
C LEU A 237 -6.39 -2.70 -9.37
N ASP A 238 -5.48 -3.27 -10.15
CA ASP A 238 -4.58 -2.55 -11.06
C ASP A 238 -5.28 -1.58 -12.04
N ASN A 239 -6.53 -1.89 -12.42
CA ASN A 239 -7.35 -1.03 -13.28
C ASN A 239 -8.05 0.11 -12.50
N GLY A 240 -7.86 0.20 -11.19
CA GLY A 240 -8.47 1.18 -10.30
C GLY A 240 -9.87 0.81 -9.82
N ASN A 241 -10.44 -0.32 -10.26
CA ASN A 241 -11.67 -0.88 -9.72
C ASN A 241 -11.42 -1.47 -8.32
N LEU A 242 -12.50 -1.81 -7.63
CA LEU A 242 -12.46 -2.52 -6.37
C LEU A 242 -12.97 -3.95 -6.54
N LEU A 243 -12.26 -4.92 -5.99
CA LEU A 243 -12.79 -6.25 -5.72
C LEU A 243 -13.34 -6.22 -4.29
N LEU A 244 -14.57 -6.63 -4.10
CA LEU A 244 -15.30 -6.53 -2.84
C LEU A 244 -15.82 -7.90 -2.42
N THR A 245 -15.51 -8.31 -1.20
CA THR A 245 -16.08 -9.50 -0.58
C THR A 245 -17.20 -9.10 0.37
N GLU A 246 -18.42 -9.45 0.00
CA GLU A 246 -19.63 -9.09 0.72
C GLU A 246 -20.22 -10.29 1.46
N PHE A 247 -19.80 -10.44 2.70
CA PHE A 247 -20.20 -11.52 3.59
C PHE A 247 -21.73 -11.68 3.74
N ALA A 248 -22.45 -10.56 3.98
CA ALA A 248 -23.87 -10.62 4.34
C ALA A 248 -24.76 -11.08 3.18
N VAL A 249 -24.33 -10.88 1.94
CA VAL A 249 -25.06 -11.26 0.73
C VAL A 249 -24.40 -12.39 -0.05
N SER A 250 -23.31 -12.98 0.50
CA SER A 250 -22.61 -14.15 -0.03
C SER A 250 -22.14 -13.97 -1.47
N ARG A 251 -21.47 -12.86 -1.76
CA ARG A 251 -20.93 -12.61 -3.10
C ARG A 251 -19.55 -11.96 -3.06
N VAL A 252 -18.81 -12.13 -4.15
CA VAL A 252 -17.62 -11.36 -4.49
C VAL A 252 -17.89 -10.64 -5.80
N GLN A 253 -17.59 -9.34 -5.86
CA GLN A 253 -17.82 -8.55 -7.07
C GLN A 253 -16.69 -7.58 -7.36
N GLU A 254 -16.45 -7.32 -8.64
CA GLU A 254 -15.65 -6.19 -9.10
C GLU A 254 -16.57 -5.04 -9.45
N VAL A 255 -16.27 -3.85 -8.92
CA VAL A 255 -17.01 -2.62 -9.20
C VAL A 255 -16.06 -1.50 -9.61
N ASP A 256 -16.53 -0.59 -10.48
CA ASP A 256 -15.79 0.65 -10.71
C ASP A 256 -15.98 1.64 -9.54
N ARG A 257 -15.21 2.73 -9.54
CA ARG A 257 -15.28 3.76 -8.48
C ARG A 257 -16.63 4.52 -8.42
N LYS A 258 -17.56 4.23 -9.32
CA LYS A 258 -18.93 4.77 -9.31
C LYS A 258 -19.96 3.75 -8.83
N GLY A 259 -19.49 2.57 -8.41
CA GLY A 259 -20.35 1.47 -7.94
C GLY A 259 -20.99 0.64 -9.08
N LYS A 260 -20.55 0.84 -10.32
CA LYS A 260 -21.03 0.00 -11.43
C LYS A 260 -20.38 -1.38 -11.34
N GLN A 261 -21.20 -2.42 -11.24
CA GLN A 261 -20.73 -3.81 -11.27
C GLN A 261 -20.12 -4.17 -12.63
N ILE A 262 -18.88 -4.68 -12.58
CA ILE A 262 -18.10 -5.14 -13.74
C ILE A 262 -18.12 -6.66 -13.83
N TRP A 263 -17.95 -7.33 -12.69
CA TRP A 263 -17.97 -8.78 -12.56
C TRP A 263 -18.60 -9.18 -11.23
N VAL A 264 -19.17 -10.38 -11.15
CA VAL A 264 -19.74 -10.91 -9.90
C VAL A 264 -19.69 -12.43 -9.89
N PHE A 265 -19.49 -12.99 -8.69
CA PHE A 265 -19.66 -14.40 -8.39
C PHE A 265 -20.42 -14.54 -7.05
N ASP A 266 -21.53 -15.28 -7.06
CA ASP A 266 -22.49 -15.40 -5.97
C ASP A 266 -22.88 -16.84 -5.59
N ASP A 267 -22.25 -17.86 -6.20
CA ASP A 267 -22.36 -19.26 -5.74
C ASP A 267 -21.44 -19.50 -4.52
N LEU A 268 -21.66 -18.75 -3.46
CA LEU A 268 -20.84 -18.70 -2.24
C LEU A 268 -21.68 -18.83 -0.98
N LYS A 269 -21.00 -19.09 0.15
CA LYS A 269 -21.61 -19.10 1.49
C LYS A 269 -20.76 -18.25 2.44
N ASN A 270 -21.14 -16.99 2.59
CA ASN A 270 -20.47 -16.04 3.46
C ASN A 270 -18.94 -16.07 3.30
N PRO A 271 -18.42 -15.64 2.14
CA PRO A 271 -16.98 -15.55 1.89
C PRO A 271 -16.35 -14.51 2.81
N TYR A 272 -15.08 -14.69 3.16
CA TYR A 272 -14.34 -13.73 3.98
C TYR A 272 -13.31 -12.97 3.16
N ASP A 273 -12.70 -13.62 2.19
CA ASP A 273 -11.57 -13.07 1.49
C ASP A 273 -11.61 -13.41 -0.02
N ALA A 274 -11.08 -12.52 -0.86
CA ALA A 274 -10.96 -12.74 -2.29
C ALA A 274 -9.89 -11.88 -2.99
N ASP A 275 -8.95 -12.54 -3.64
CA ASP A 275 -7.86 -11.92 -4.40
C ASP A 275 -8.04 -12.00 -5.90
N ARG A 276 -7.72 -10.92 -6.61
CA ARG A 276 -7.57 -10.95 -8.06
C ARG A 276 -6.18 -11.42 -8.46
N LEU A 277 -6.10 -12.59 -9.04
CA LEU A 277 -4.83 -13.17 -9.49
C LEU A 277 -4.28 -12.50 -10.77
N PRO A 278 -2.96 -12.54 -11.00
CA PRO A 278 -2.35 -12.03 -12.24
C PRO A 278 -2.88 -12.70 -13.52
N SER A 279 -3.45 -13.90 -13.41
CA SER A 279 -4.15 -14.60 -14.52
C SER A 279 -5.45 -13.93 -14.92
N GLY A 280 -5.98 -13.02 -14.11
CA GLY A 280 -7.32 -12.44 -14.22
C GLY A 280 -8.40 -13.26 -13.50
N ASN A 281 -8.10 -14.46 -13.00
CA ASN A 281 -9.01 -15.25 -12.18
C ASN A 281 -9.12 -14.63 -10.77
N THR A 282 -10.13 -15.05 -9.99
CA THR A 282 -10.32 -14.64 -8.61
C THR A 282 -10.18 -15.85 -7.69
N LEU A 283 -9.29 -15.77 -6.71
CA LEU A 283 -9.17 -16.73 -5.61
C LEU A 283 -10.13 -16.30 -4.50
N ILE A 284 -10.87 -17.24 -3.90
CA ILE A 284 -11.92 -16.91 -2.92
C ILE A 284 -11.89 -17.89 -1.76
N ALA A 285 -11.84 -17.35 -0.54
CA ALA A 285 -12.12 -18.09 0.69
C ALA A 285 -13.66 -18.18 0.92
N ASP A 286 -14.29 -19.23 0.41
CA ASP A 286 -15.72 -19.50 0.63
C ASP A 286 -15.91 -20.16 2.01
N THR A 287 -15.84 -19.32 3.05
CA THR A 287 -15.64 -19.70 4.45
C THR A 287 -16.69 -20.67 4.97
N PHE A 288 -17.97 -20.36 4.83
CA PHE A 288 -19.06 -21.24 5.26
C PHE A 288 -19.46 -22.25 4.18
N GLY A 289 -18.90 -22.13 2.97
CA GLY A 289 -18.84 -23.18 1.96
C GLY A 289 -17.80 -24.24 2.26
N SER A 290 -16.89 -23.98 3.22
CA SER A 290 -15.79 -24.86 3.65
C SER A 290 -14.87 -25.24 2.47
N ARG A 291 -14.58 -24.27 1.60
CA ARG A 291 -13.76 -24.46 0.42
C ARG A 291 -12.98 -23.19 0.07
N VAL A 292 -11.86 -23.36 -0.59
CA VAL A 292 -11.17 -22.32 -1.38
C VAL A 292 -11.41 -22.64 -2.85
N ILE A 293 -11.74 -21.64 -3.64
CA ILE A 293 -11.97 -21.78 -5.07
C ILE A 293 -11.22 -20.74 -5.88
N GLU A 294 -10.85 -21.09 -7.10
CA GLU A 294 -10.40 -20.15 -8.11
C GLU A 294 -11.43 -20.08 -9.21
N VAL A 295 -11.90 -18.88 -9.54
CA VAL A 295 -12.99 -18.63 -10.50
C VAL A 295 -12.44 -17.79 -11.65
N ASP A 296 -12.71 -18.18 -12.89
CA ASP A 296 -12.34 -17.41 -14.07
C ASP A 296 -13.29 -16.23 -14.33
N GLN A 297 -12.94 -15.38 -15.29
CA GLN A 297 -13.74 -14.21 -15.66
C GLN A 297 -15.15 -14.56 -16.19
N ALA A 298 -15.37 -15.80 -16.63
CA ALA A 298 -16.68 -16.28 -17.07
C ALA A 298 -17.53 -16.84 -15.91
N GLY A 299 -17.03 -16.82 -14.68
CA GLY A 299 -17.71 -17.37 -13.50
C GLY A 299 -17.58 -18.89 -13.36
N LYS A 300 -16.63 -19.53 -14.04
CA LYS A 300 -16.38 -20.96 -13.92
C LYS A 300 -15.33 -21.23 -12.87
N ILE A 301 -15.61 -22.16 -11.95
CA ILE A 301 -14.60 -22.67 -11.00
C ILE A 301 -13.58 -23.50 -11.79
N VAL A 302 -12.31 -23.07 -11.76
CA VAL A 302 -11.19 -23.71 -12.47
C VAL A 302 -10.29 -24.51 -11.54
N TRP A 303 -10.30 -24.21 -10.23
CA TRP A 303 -9.61 -24.95 -9.19
C TRP A 303 -10.40 -24.90 -7.88
N SER A 304 -10.26 -25.90 -7.02
CA SER A 304 -10.88 -25.91 -5.70
C SER A 304 -10.16 -26.82 -4.71
N PHE A 305 -10.18 -26.40 -3.45
CA PHE A 305 -9.74 -27.21 -2.31
C PHE A 305 -10.80 -27.20 -1.21
N ALA A 306 -11.25 -28.37 -0.76
CA ALA A 306 -12.37 -28.54 0.21
C ALA A 306 -12.14 -29.71 1.17
N LYS A 307 -10.91 -29.89 1.67
CA LYS A 307 -10.53 -31.02 2.54
C LYS A 307 -10.69 -30.66 4.03
N ASP A 308 -11.93 -30.52 4.52
CA ASP A 308 -12.25 -30.28 5.93
C ASP A 308 -11.54 -29.04 6.51
N ILE A 309 -11.85 -27.89 5.91
CA ILE A 309 -11.32 -26.57 6.24
C ILE A 309 -12.45 -25.57 6.50
N ARG A 310 -12.12 -24.48 7.19
CA ARG A 310 -12.87 -23.22 7.20
C ARG A 310 -11.88 -22.08 6.95
N PRO A 311 -11.68 -21.71 5.65
CA PRO A 311 -10.73 -20.68 5.31
C PRO A 311 -11.27 -19.31 5.72
N PHE A 312 -10.45 -18.51 6.38
CA PHE A 312 -10.75 -17.11 6.66
C PHE A 312 -10.01 -16.20 5.69
N ASP A 313 -8.82 -16.62 5.33
CA ASP A 313 -7.93 -15.90 4.45
C ASP A 313 -7.25 -16.87 3.47
N VAL A 314 -6.90 -16.40 2.26
CA VAL A 314 -6.31 -17.21 1.20
C VAL A 314 -5.44 -16.39 0.24
N ASP A 315 -4.17 -16.79 0.12
CA ASP A 315 -3.21 -16.18 -0.80
C ASP A 315 -2.72 -17.14 -1.88
N ARG A 316 -2.53 -16.66 -3.10
CA ARG A 316 -1.78 -17.37 -4.12
C ARG A 316 -0.31 -16.98 -4.08
N LEU A 317 0.53 -17.92 -3.68
CA LEU A 317 1.97 -17.72 -3.59
C LEU A 317 2.66 -17.69 -4.96
N PRO A 318 3.82 -17.01 -5.10
CA PRO A 318 4.56 -16.94 -6.38
C PRO A 318 5.00 -18.30 -6.95
N ASN A 319 5.12 -19.33 -6.11
CA ASN A 319 5.43 -20.70 -6.54
C ASN A 319 4.21 -21.47 -7.06
N GLY A 320 3.02 -20.84 -7.09
CA GLY A 320 1.75 -21.42 -7.52
C GLY A 320 0.98 -22.16 -6.41
N ASN A 321 1.56 -22.33 -5.22
CA ASN A 321 0.86 -22.88 -4.06
C ASN A 321 -0.16 -21.87 -3.52
N THR A 322 -1.08 -22.35 -2.67
CA THR A 322 -2.09 -21.53 -1.99
C THR A 322 -1.86 -21.58 -0.49
N LEU A 323 -1.70 -20.43 0.15
CA LEU A 323 -1.67 -20.30 1.60
C LEU A 323 -3.10 -20.15 2.10
N ILE A 324 -3.45 -20.75 3.23
CA ILE A 324 -4.81 -20.75 3.77
C ILE A 324 -4.76 -20.60 5.30
N ALA A 325 -5.43 -19.61 5.85
CA ALA A 325 -5.71 -19.54 7.27
C ALA A 325 -6.95 -20.40 7.57
N ASP A 326 -6.74 -21.60 8.17
CA ASP A 326 -7.82 -22.57 8.50
C ASP A 326 -8.20 -22.47 9.98
N VAL A 327 -9.20 -21.67 10.26
CA VAL A 327 -9.71 -21.44 11.63
C VAL A 327 -10.40 -22.67 12.23
N LEU A 328 -10.85 -23.63 11.42
CA LEU A 328 -11.51 -24.84 11.91
C LEU A 328 -10.55 -25.73 12.71
N LYS A 329 -9.28 -25.75 12.33
CA LYS A 329 -8.24 -26.59 12.93
C LYS A 329 -7.09 -25.82 13.55
N ASP A 330 -7.26 -24.51 13.76
CA ASP A 330 -6.24 -23.65 14.38
C ASP A 330 -4.87 -23.80 13.70
N ARG A 331 -4.82 -23.65 12.36
CA ARG A 331 -3.62 -23.89 11.56
C ARG A 331 -3.53 -23.00 10.32
N ILE A 332 -2.34 -22.88 9.80
CA ILE A 332 -2.06 -22.35 8.46
C ILE A 332 -1.61 -23.51 7.56
N LEU A 333 -2.13 -23.56 6.35
CA LEU A 333 -1.82 -24.57 5.34
C LEU A 333 -1.17 -23.93 4.11
N GLU A 334 -0.22 -24.62 3.50
CA GLU A 334 0.23 -24.35 2.14
C GLU A 334 -0.12 -25.55 1.25
N ILE A 335 -0.92 -25.30 0.21
CA ILE A 335 -1.49 -26.33 -0.66
C ILE A 335 -0.88 -26.19 -2.05
N SER A 336 -0.40 -27.29 -2.64
CA SER A 336 0.07 -27.31 -4.02
C SER A 336 -1.09 -27.15 -5.01
N PRO A 337 -0.82 -26.78 -6.28
CA PRO A 337 -1.85 -26.73 -7.33
C PRO A 337 -2.63 -28.05 -7.51
N ASP A 338 -1.99 -29.19 -7.21
CA ASP A 338 -2.61 -30.52 -7.28
C ASP A 338 -3.48 -30.85 -6.03
N GLY A 339 -3.59 -29.93 -5.07
CA GLY A 339 -4.40 -30.07 -3.87
C GLY A 339 -3.77 -30.92 -2.76
N GLU A 340 -2.44 -31.01 -2.73
CA GLU A 340 -1.70 -31.67 -1.66
C GLU A 340 -1.18 -30.67 -0.63
N VAL A 341 -1.29 -31.03 0.67
CA VAL A 341 -0.70 -30.21 1.76
C VAL A 341 0.82 -30.36 1.72
N VAL A 342 1.53 -29.29 1.40
CA VAL A 342 3.00 -29.26 1.30
C VAL A 342 3.67 -28.65 2.52
N TRP A 343 2.92 -27.90 3.32
CA TRP A 343 3.39 -27.32 4.58
C TRP A 343 2.19 -27.02 5.49
N GLU A 344 2.40 -27.15 6.80
CA GLU A 344 1.37 -26.90 7.82
C GLU A 344 1.98 -26.38 9.11
N LEU A 345 1.42 -25.31 9.68
CA LEU A 345 1.65 -24.90 11.06
C LEU A 345 0.39 -25.05 11.89
N LYS A 346 0.48 -25.71 13.04
CA LYS A 346 -0.63 -25.95 13.98
C LYS A 346 -0.46 -25.14 15.27
N GLY A 347 -1.54 -25.06 16.05
CA GLY A 347 -1.55 -24.42 17.35
C GLY A 347 -1.66 -22.89 17.25
N LEU A 348 -2.28 -22.41 16.17
CA LEU A 348 -2.55 -21.00 15.88
C LEU A 348 -4.06 -20.72 16.06
N PRO A 349 -4.55 -20.63 17.31
CA PRO A 349 -5.98 -20.58 17.56
C PRO A 349 -6.60 -19.30 17.01
N ASN A 350 -7.65 -19.51 16.19
CA ASN A 350 -8.34 -18.43 15.52
C ASN A 350 -7.39 -17.56 14.68
N ALA A 351 -6.49 -18.20 13.91
CA ALA A 351 -5.72 -17.54 12.87
C ALA A 351 -6.69 -16.97 11.84
N HIS A 352 -6.76 -15.65 11.78
CA HIS A 352 -7.77 -14.94 11.00
C HIS A 352 -7.24 -14.57 9.63
N ASP A 353 -5.96 -14.29 9.56
CA ASP A 353 -5.23 -13.86 8.40
C ASP A 353 -3.80 -14.44 8.42
N ALA A 354 -3.18 -14.68 7.25
CA ALA A 354 -1.83 -15.24 7.12
C ALA A 354 -1.14 -14.93 5.81
N ASP A 355 -0.15 -14.05 5.84
CA ASP A 355 0.66 -13.63 4.69
C ASP A 355 2.02 -14.33 4.61
N ARG A 356 2.42 -14.75 3.43
CA ARG A 356 3.79 -15.19 3.18
C ARG A 356 4.70 -14.00 2.86
N LEU A 357 5.58 -13.69 3.79
CA LEU A 357 6.54 -12.59 3.63
C LEU A 357 7.67 -12.94 2.64
N PRO A 358 8.32 -11.93 1.99
CA PRO A 358 9.42 -12.15 1.06
C PRO A 358 10.63 -12.88 1.64
N ASN A 359 10.86 -12.81 2.96
CA ASN A 359 11.92 -13.53 3.67
C ASN A 359 11.60 -15.03 3.91
N GLY A 360 10.40 -15.47 3.50
CA GLY A 360 9.91 -16.83 3.67
C GLY A 360 9.18 -17.09 4.99
N ASN A 361 9.16 -16.13 5.92
CA ASN A 361 8.36 -16.20 7.14
C ASN A 361 6.86 -16.02 6.82
N THR A 362 6.01 -16.28 7.80
CA THR A 362 4.56 -16.05 7.70
C THR A 362 4.14 -15.04 8.76
N LEU A 363 3.49 -13.96 8.35
CA LEU A 363 2.77 -13.07 9.25
C LEU A 363 1.41 -13.73 9.54
N VAL A 364 0.97 -13.72 10.79
CA VAL A 364 -0.28 -14.39 11.20
C VAL A 364 -1.01 -13.54 12.22
N THR A 365 -2.27 -13.27 11.95
CA THR A 365 -3.14 -12.52 12.86
C THR A 365 -3.93 -13.47 13.72
N LEU A 366 -3.74 -13.41 15.06
CA LEU A 366 -4.43 -14.22 16.05
C LEU A 366 -5.50 -13.40 16.78
N ARG A 367 -6.70 -13.37 16.23
CA ARG A 367 -7.80 -12.52 16.67
C ARG A 367 -8.10 -12.64 18.18
N ASN A 368 -8.27 -13.86 18.67
CA ASN A 368 -8.65 -14.09 20.07
C ASN A 368 -7.50 -13.85 21.05
N LYS A 369 -6.26 -13.88 20.60
CA LYS A 369 -5.09 -13.55 21.42
C LYS A 369 -4.76 -12.06 21.41
N GLY A 370 -5.35 -11.27 20.49
CA GLY A 370 -5.02 -9.86 20.33
C GLY A 370 -3.56 -9.67 19.95
N SER A 371 -3.04 -10.49 19.03
CA SER A 371 -1.64 -10.44 18.59
C SER A 371 -1.47 -10.73 17.11
N VAL A 372 -0.40 -10.17 16.55
CA VAL A 372 0.14 -10.50 15.23
C VAL A 372 1.52 -11.11 15.43
N LEU A 373 1.78 -12.24 14.79
CA LEU A 373 3.04 -12.99 14.89
C LEU A 373 3.73 -13.05 13.52
N GLU A 374 5.05 -12.89 13.50
CA GLU A 374 5.87 -13.34 12.37
C GLU A 374 6.53 -14.66 12.77
N LEU A 375 6.25 -15.72 12.01
CA LEU A 375 6.71 -17.08 12.26
C LEU A 375 7.68 -17.51 11.16
N ASP A 376 8.79 -18.17 11.52
CA ASP A 376 9.61 -18.85 10.54
C ASP A 376 8.92 -20.13 10.01
N ARG A 377 9.54 -20.81 9.06
CA ARG A 377 8.99 -22.04 8.43
C ARG A 377 8.77 -23.18 9.42
N ASP A 378 9.47 -23.20 10.55
CA ASP A 378 9.38 -24.21 11.60
C ASP A 378 8.34 -23.82 12.69
N GLY A 379 7.73 -22.63 12.56
CA GLY A 379 6.71 -22.12 13.49
C GLY A 379 7.31 -21.39 14.71
N LYS A 380 8.61 -21.07 14.69
CA LYS A 380 9.21 -20.27 15.75
C LYS A 380 8.83 -18.80 15.58
N VAL A 381 8.39 -18.17 16.64
CA VAL A 381 8.10 -16.73 16.67
C VAL A 381 9.41 -15.95 16.55
N VAL A 382 9.53 -15.12 15.50
CA VAL A 382 10.68 -14.24 15.24
C VAL A 382 10.35 -12.78 15.50
N TRP A 383 9.07 -12.41 15.49
CA TRP A 383 8.55 -11.11 15.89
C TRP A 383 7.11 -11.25 16.37
N GLU A 384 6.69 -10.39 17.30
CA GLU A 384 5.36 -10.38 17.86
C GLU A 384 4.90 -8.97 18.21
N LEU A 385 3.64 -8.67 17.90
CA LEU A 385 2.91 -7.48 18.32
C LEU A 385 1.72 -7.92 19.17
N GLN A 386 1.61 -7.40 20.38
CA GLN A 386 0.56 -7.74 21.35
C GLN A 386 -0.28 -6.53 21.75
N GLY A 387 -1.37 -6.76 22.48
CA GLY A 387 -2.23 -5.70 23.01
C GLY A 387 -3.18 -5.11 21.98
N LEU A 388 -3.49 -5.88 20.92
CA LEU A 388 -4.43 -5.53 19.89
C LEU A 388 -5.88 -5.88 20.30
N SER A 389 -6.84 -5.11 19.78
CA SER A 389 -8.26 -5.31 20.08
C SER A 389 -8.94 -6.14 18.98
N SER A 390 -8.94 -7.47 19.13
CA SER A 390 -9.53 -8.38 18.14
C SER A 390 -9.06 -8.11 16.71
N PRO A 391 -7.74 -8.18 16.43
CA PRO A 391 -7.23 -7.95 15.09
C PRO A 391 -7.80 -8.98 14.12
N SER A 392 -8.16 -8.55 12.93
CA SER A 392 -8.70 -9.42 11.89
C SER A 392 -7.76 -9.59 10.71
N ASP A 393 -6.93 -8.59 10.46
CA ASP A 393 -6.03 -8.56 9.34
C ASP A 393 -4.75 -7.78 9.68
N ALA A 394 -3.61 -8.11 9.06
CA ALA A 394 -2.35 -7.39 9.26
C ALA A 394 -1.36 -7.56 8.11
N ASP A 395 -1.06 -6.47 7.43
CA ASP A 395 -0.08 -6.41 6.36
C ASP A 395 1.31 -5.96 6.82
N ARG A 396 2.36 -6.65 6.35
CA ARG A 396 3.73 -6.18 6.47
C ARG A 396 4.07 -5.25 5.31
N LEU A 397 4.22 -3.99 5.63
CA LEU A 397 4.48 -2.93 4.66
C LEU A 397 5.94 -2.95 4.14
N PRO A 398 6.22 -2.41 2.93
CA PRO A 398 7.57 -2.39 2.37
C PRO A 398 8.63 -1.68 3.22
N ASN A 399 8.24 -0.71 4.06
CA ASN A 399 9.12 -0.04 5.03
C ASN A 399 9.43 -0.89 6.28
N GLY A 400 8.84 -2.10 6.37
CA GLY A 400 8.97 -3.00 7.51
C GLY A 400 7.97 -2.75 8.64
N ASN A 401 7.14 -1.72 8.57
CA ASN A 401 6.04 -1.50 9.50
C ASN A 401 4.94 -2.55 9.30
N THR A 402 3.99 -2.59 10.22
CA THR A 402 2.82 -3.47 10.13
C THR A 402 1.58 -2.62 10.28
N VAL A 403 0.69 -2.64 9.28
CA VAL A 403 -0.65 -2.12 9.41
C VAL A 403 -1.57 -3.23 9.90
N VAL A 404 -2.52 -2.91 10.77
CA VAL A 404 -3.42 -3.89 11.41
C VAL A 404 -4.83 -3.35 11.43
N ALA A 405 -5.78 -4.12 10.91
CA ALA A 405 -7.20 -3.88 11.12
C ALA A 405 -7.63 -4.48 12.47
N GLU A 406 -8.12 -3.62 13.34
CA GLU A 406 -8.67 -3.99 14.63
C GLU A 406 -10.17 -3.68 14.68
N ASN A 407 -10.86 -4.14 15.69
CA ASN A 407 -12.29 -3.99 15.83
C ASN A 407 -12.81 -2.56 15.52
N THR A 408 -12.26 -1.54 16.21
CA THR A 408 -12.76 -0.15 16.06
C THR A 408 -11.75 0.81 15.43
N ARG A 409 -10.69 0.30 14.83
CA ARG A 409 -9.62 1.14 14.28
C ARG A 409 -8.69 0.34 13.38
N VAL A 410 -7.95 1.05 12.55
CA VAL A 410 -6.76 0.59 11.86
C VAL A 410 -5.57 1.30 12.46
N ARG A 411 -4.47 0.57 12.72
CA ARG A 411 -3.23 1.14 13.23
C ARG A 411 -2.03 0.69 12.41
N GLU A 412 -1.02 1.53 12.33
CA GLU A 412 0.29 1.17 11.82
C GLU A 412 1.30 1.19 12.96
N PHE A 413 2.17 0.18 13.00
CA PHE A 413 3.21 0.01 13.99
C PHE A 413 4.57 -0.10 13.33
N ASP A 414 5.60 0.49 13.94
CA ASP A 414 6.98 0.23 13.57
C ASP A 414 7.43 -1.19 13.97
N ARG A 415 8.64 -1.59 13.57
CA ARG A 415 9.20 -2.92 13.93
C ARG A 415 9.44 -3.12 15.43
N ARG A 416 9.42 -2.05 16.23
CA ARG A 416 9.54 -2.11 17.68
C ARG A 416 8.19 -2.21 18.38
N GLY A 417 7.09 -2.14 17.62
CA GLY A 417 5.73 -2.16 18.14
C GLY A 417 5.20 -0.80 18.61
N ASN A 418 5.87 0.31 18.26
CA ASN A 418 5.35 1.64 18.54
C ASN A 418 4.26 1.98 17.53
N GLU A 419 3.10 2.49 17.99
CA GLU A 419 2.04 3.03 17.12
C GLU A 419 2.54 4.33 16.49
N ILE A 420 2.49 4.38 15.14
CA ILE A 420 2.94 5.54 14.38
C ILE A 420 1.82 6.20 13.57
N TRP A 421 0.71 5.51 13.38
CA TRP A 421 -0.48 6.03 12.71
C TRP A 421 -1.71 5.27 13.17
N LYS A 422 -2.88 5.93 13.16
CA LYS A 422 -4.16 5.29 13.42
C LYS A 422 -5.32 5.97 12.71
N LYS A 423 -6.37 5.18 12.44
CA LYS A 423 -7.67 5.61 11.94
C LYS A 423 -8.78 4.93 12.73
N GLU A 424 -9.64 5.71 13.36
CA GLU A 424 -10.83 5.17 14.02
C GLU A 424 -11.89 4.77 12.97
N MET A 425 -12.52 3.62 13.20
CA MET A 425 -13.55 3.00 12.35
C MET A 425 -14.69 2.50 13.24
N THR A 426 -15.77 2.02 12.64
CA THR A 426 -16.86 1.38 13.40
C THR A 426 -16.57 -0.10 13.64
N TRP A 427 -16.18 -0.82 12.60
CA TRP A 427 -15.59 -2.16 12.68
C TRP A 427 -14.73 -2.46 11.46
N ALA A 428 -13.46 -2.11 11.54
CA ALA A 428 -12.48 -2.48 10.51
C ALA A 428 -12.21 -3.99 10.57
N VAL A 429 -12.33 -4.65 9.44
CA VAL A 429 -12.08 -6.09 9.30
C VAL A 429 -10.94 -6.40 8.37
N GLU A 430 -10.69 -5.52 7.41
CA GLU A 430 -9.64 -5.64 6.41
C GLU A 430 -8.97 -4.29 6.16
N VAL A 431 -7.67 -4.30 5.87
CA VAL A 431 -6.89 -3.12 5.53
C VAL A 431 -5.86 -3.41 4.45
N ASN A 432 -5.99 -2.80 3.32
CA ASN A 432 -5.05 -2.87 2.21
C ASN A 432 -4.38 -1.52 2.00
N ARG A 433 -3.03 -1.45 2.05
CA ARG A 433 -2.28 -0.24 1.74
C ARG A 433 -1.51 -0.39 0.43
N TYR A 434 -1.75 0.53 -0.54
CA TYR A 434 -1.25 0.51 -1.91
C TYR A 434 -0.84 1.89 -2.45
#